data_f2b20c690a23afcef58f3a76eb1d5ba0
#
_entry.id   f2b20c690a23afcef58f3a76eb1d5ba0
#
_cell.length_a   1.000
_cell.length_b   1.000
_cell.length_c   1.000
_cell.angle_alpha   90.00
_cell.angle_beta   90.00
_cell.angle_gamma   90.00
#
_symmetry.space_group_name_H-M   'P 1'
#
loop_
_entity.id
_entity.type
_entity.pdbx_description
1 polymer ?
#
loop_
_entity_poly.entity_id
_entity_poly.type
_entity_poly.pdbx_seq_one_letter_code
_entity_poly.pdbx_strand_id
1 'polypeptide(L)'
;MHRLKEILENRETYYVNATDTVRDAVRVMCEKRVGAILVRAGEELVGVFSERDALHRVLNKDRNPGEVLVEEVMSRNPLHIHMNDSIEMAKALMHMNKCRHLLAVSEGEIMGLVSMRDI
;
A
#
# COMPACT_ATOMS: atom_id res chain seq x y z
N MET A 1 -20.86 10.73 10.85
CA MET A 1 -20.19 9.65 10.09
C MET A 1 -18.87 10.16 9.52
N HIS A 2 -17.80 9.49 9.82
CA HIS A 2 -16.47 9.89 9.34
C HIS A 2 -16.20 9.32 7.94
N ARG A 3 -15.56 10.12 7.12
CA ARG A 3 -15.17 9.75 5.77
C ARG A 3 -13.68 9.56 5.66
N LEU A 4 -13.26 8.76 4.71
CA LEU A 4 -11.83 8.49 4.47
C LEU A 4 -11.04 9.75 4.17
N LYS A 5 -11.63 10.73 3.50
CA LYS A 5 -10.93 11.96 3.18
C LYS A 5 -10.41 12.69 4.42
N GLU A 6 -11.10 12.56 5.56
CA GLU A 6 -10.67 13.19 6.81
C GLU A 6 -9.37 12.56 7.32
N ILE A 7 -9.19 11.25 7.08
CA ILE A 7 -7.97 10.54 7.46
C ILE A 7 -6.82 10.95 6.52
N LEU A 8 -7.13 11.13 5.24
CA LEU A 8 -6.12 11.40 4.21
C LEU A 8 -5.68 12.86 4.13
N GLU A 9 -6.47 13.78 4.66
CA GLU A 9 -6.12 15.20 4.70
C GLU A 9 -4.78 15.40 5.40
N ASN A 10 -3.91 16.21 4.80
CA ASN A 10 -2.58 16.54 5.34
C ASN A 10 -1.65 15.34 5.49
N ARG A 11 -1.97 14.22 4.88
CA ARG A 11 -1.14 13.02 4.94
C ARG A 11 -0.27 12.95 3.68
N GLU A 12 1.02 12.70 3.87
CA GLU A 12 1.92 12.47 2.75
C GLU A 12 1.71 11.09 2.15
N THR A 13 1.86 10.99 0.85
CA THR A 13 1.81 9.73 0.12
C THR A 13 3.22 9.32 -0.26
N TYR A 14 3.62 8.12 0.11
CA TYR A 14 4.96 7.62 -0.14
C TYR A 14 4.98 6.59 -1.26
N TYR A 15 6.04 6.66 -2.07
CA TYR A 15 6.24 5.76 -3.20
C TYR A 15 7.62 5.16 -3.17
N VAL A 16 7.74 3.95 -3.74
CA VAL A 16 9.02 3.38 -4.11
C VAL A 16 8.94 3.02 -5.59
N ASN A 17 10.08 2.84 -6.23
CA ASN A 17 10.13 2.46 -7.64
C ASN A 17 10.02 0.94 -7.78
N ALA A 18 9.37 0.50 -8.86
CA ALA A 18 9.21 -0.93 -9.16
C ALA A 18 10.57 -1.65 -9.22
N THR A 19 11.61 -0.95 -9.64
CA THR A 19 12.96 -1.49 -9.77
C THR A 19 13.80 -1.37 -8.50
N ASP A 20 13.25 -0.81 -7.43
CA ASP A 20 13.95 -0.80 -6.14
C ASP A 20 13.95 -2.20 -5.55
N THR A 21 14.96 -2.51 -4.73
CA THR A 21 15.00 -3.80 -4.04
C THR A 21 14.01 -3.80 -2.89
N VAL A 22 13.60 -5.00 -2.48
CA VAL A 22 12.74 -5.17 -1.30
C VAL A 22 13.43 -4.57 -0.06
N ARG A 23 14.76 -4.73 0.03
CA ARG A 23 15.53 -4.15 1.14
C ARG A 23 15.34 -2.63 1.22
N ASP A 24 15.45 -1.94 0.07
CA ASP A 24 15.29 -0.49 0.04
C ASP A 24 13.86 -0.08 0.38
N ALA A 25 12.88 -0.81 -0.12
CA ALA A 25 11.47 -0.53 0.18
C ALA A 25 11.18 -0.69 1.68
N VAL A 26 11.71 -1.77 2.29
CA VAL A 26 11.55 -2.02 3.73
C VAL A 26 12.16 -0.89 4.54
N ARG A 27 13.33 -0.38 4.14
CA ARG A 27 13.97 0.75 4.83
C ARG A 27 13.08 1.98 4.83
N VAL A 28 12.50 2.31 3.67
CA VAL A 28 11.59 3.45 3.56
C VAL A 28 10.36 3.24 4.43
N MET A 29 9.77 2.05 4.38
CA MET A 29 8.59 1.72 5.19
C MET A 29 8.87 1.86 6.69
N CYS A 30 10.03 1.38 7.14
CA CYS A 30 10.41 1.48 8.55
C CYS A 30 10.66 2.93 8.95
N GLU A 31 11.33 3.69 8.10
CA GLU A 31 11.61 5.11 8.33
C GLU A 31 10.32 5.92 8.43
N LYS A 32 9.37 5.65 7.54
CA LYS A 32 8.08 6.34 7.50
C LYS A 32 7.03 5.72 8.41
N ARG A 33 7.32 4.61 9.04
CA ARG A 33 6.43 3.88 9.96
C ARG A 33 5.11 3.48 9.30
N VAL A 34 5.20 2.98 8.10
CA VAL A 34 4.03 2.48 7.35
C VAL A 34 4.17 0.98 7.08
N GLY A 35 3.03 0.29 7.03
CA GLY A 35 2.99 -1.15 6.76
C GLY A 35 2.83 -1.51 5.31
N ALA A 36 2.65 -0.51 4.44
CA ALA A 36 2.54 -0.69 3.00
C ALA A 36 2.93 0.61 2.32
N ILE A 37 3.33 0.50 1.05
CA ILE A 37 3.79 1.65 0.28
C ILE A 37 3.39 1.47 -1.19
N LEU A 38 3.12 2.59 -1.85
CA LEU A 38 2.76 2.58 -3.27
C LEU A 38 4.01 2.34 -4.12
N VAL A 39 3.83 1.59 -5.20
CA VAL A 39 4.91 1.27 -6.14
C VAL A 39 4.61 1.88 -7.49
N ARG A 40 5.58 2.59 -8.05
CA ARG A 40 5.42 3.22 -9.36
C ARG A 40 6.53 2.82 -10.32
N ALA A 41 6.19 2.84 -11.61
CA ALA A 41 7.15 2.72 -12.71
C ALA A 41 7.08 4.05 -13.44
N GLY A 42 8.10 4.89 -13.32
CA GLY A 42 8.02 6.26 -13.77
C GLY A 42 6.98 7.01 -12.94
N GLU A 43 5.96 7.54 -13.58
CA GLU A 43 4.87 8.25 -12.91
C GLU A 43 3.61 7.40 -12.74
N GLU A 44 3.64 6.18 -13.26
CA GLU A 44 2.49 5.28 -13.21
C GLU A 44 2.49 4.40 -11.97
N LEU A 45 1.35 4.35 -11.25
CA LEU A 45 1.19 3.42 -10.15
C LEU A 45 1.06 2.01 -10.72
N VAL A 46 1.91 1.10 -10.27
CA VAL A 46 1.90 -0.29 -10.76
C VAL A 46 1.55 -1.31 -9.68
N GLY A 47 1.54 -0.92 -8.41
CA GLY A 47 1.18 -1.84 -7.35
C GLY A 47 1.32 -1.26 -5.96
N VAL A 48 1.14 -2.13 -4.97
CA VAL A 48 1.34 -1.83 -3.55
C VAL A 48 2.21 -2.92 -2.96
N PHE A 49 3.21 -2.53 -2.20
CA PHE A 49 4.10 -3.46 -1.50
C PHE A 49 3.85 -3.33 0.01
N SER A 50 3.63 -4.46 0.69
CA SER A 50 3.30 -4.48 2.11
C SER A 50 4.30 -5.28 2.93
N GLU A 51 4.27 -5.08 4.26
CA GLU A 51 5.06 -5.88 5.19
C GLU A 51 4.71 -7.37 5.08
N ARG A 52 3.46 -7.67 4.74
CA ARG A 52 3.02 -9.04 4.52
C ARG A 52 3.70 -9.65 3.29
N ASP A 53 3.87 -8.86 2.23
CA ASP A 53 4.60 -9.30 1.03
C ASP A 53 6.06 -9.60 1.37
N ALA A 54 6.70 -8.76 2.18
CA ALA A 54 8.08 -8.97 2.59
C ALA A 54 8.22 -10.27 3.39
N LEU A 55 7.29 -10.51 4.30
CA LEU A 55 7.32 -11.70 5.14
C LEU A 55 7.03 -12.98 4.35
N HIS A 56 5.93 -12.99 3.61
CA HIS A 56 5.43 -14.22 2.97
C HIS A 56 6.06 -14.53 1.61
N ARG A 57 6.42 -13.50 0.84
CA ARG A 57 6.92 -13.69 -0.52
C ARG A 57 8.44 -13.59 -0.65
N VAL A 58 9.09 -13.06 0.36
CA VAL A 58 10.55 -12.90 0.35
C VAL A 58 11.18 -13.75 1.46
N LEU A 59 11.00 -13.38 2.72
CA LEU A 59 11.65 -14.05 3.84
C LEU A 59 11.21 -15.51 3.99
N ASN A 60 9.92 -15.78 3.91
CA ASN A 60 9.40 -17.15 4.02
C ASN A 60 9.79 -18.05 2.83
N LYS A 61 10.25 -17.46 1.75
CA LYS A 61 10.72 -18.18 0.56
C LYS A 61 12.24 -18.22 0.48
N ASP A 62 12.92 -17.83 1.54
CA ASP A 62 14.39 -17.80 1.62
C ASP A 62 15.03 -16.96 0.51
N ARG A 63 14.33 -15.95 0.02
CA ARG A 63 14.87 -15.03 -0.99
C ARG A 63 15.62 -13.91 -0.31
N ASN A 64 16.66 -13.42 -0.96
CA ASN A 64 17.46 -12.31 -0.45
C ASN A 64 16.81 -10.97 -0.76
N PRO A 65 16.36 -10.22 0.25
CA PRO A 65 15.68 -8.93 0.01
C PRO A 65 16.56 -7.90 -0.72
N GLY A 66 17.88 -8.05 -0.68
CA GLY A 66 18.79 -7.17 -1.42
C GLY A 66 18.90 -7.50 -2.91
N GLU A 67 18.34 -8.62 -3.34
CA GLU A 67 18.40 -9.09 -4.73
C GLU A 67 17.03 -9.19 -5.39
N VAL A 68 15.95 -9.14 -4.60
CA VAL A 68 14.58 -9.22 -5.12
C VAL A 68 14.07 -7.80 -5.37
N LEU A 69 13.53 -7.56 -6.56
CA LEU A 69 12.93 -6.28 -6.88
C LEU A 69 11.49 -6.22 -6.37
N VAL A 70 11.06 -5.05 -5.95
CA VAL A 70 9.70 -4.84 -5.45
C VAL A 70 8.65 -5.32 -6.45
N GLU A 71 8.84 -5.06 -7.74
CA GLU A 71 7.91 -5.47 -8.79
C GLU A 71 7.68 -6.97 -8.87
N GLU A 72 8.62 -7.78 -8.39
CA GLU A 72 8.49 -9.24 -8.41
C GLU A 72 7.53 -9.77 -7.35
N VAL A 73 7.30 -9.02 -6.28
CA VAL A 73 6.56 -9.50 -5.11
C VAL A 73 5.43 -8.58 -4.66
N MET A 74 5.23 -7.45 -5.28
CA MET A 74 4.14 -6.53 -4.95
C MET A 74 2.78 -7.08 -5.36
N SER A 75 1.71 -6.49 -4.81
CA SER A 75 0.35 -6.73 -5.27
C SER A 75 0.04 -5.78 -6.41
N ARG A 76 -0.34 -6.31 -7.58
CA ARG A 76 -0.51 -5.51 -8.80
C ARG A 76 -1.88 -4.84 -8.94
N ASN A 77 -2.89 -5.41 -8.33
CA ASN A 77 -4.26 -4.89 -8.44
C ASN A 77 -4.82 -4.64 -7.04
N PRO A 78 -4.35 -3.58 -6.35
CA PRO A 78 -4.84 -3.30 -5.01
C PRO A 78 -6.32 -2.93 -5.06
N LEU A 79 -7.05 -3.31 -4.01
CA LEU A 79 -8.46 -2.99 -3.91
C LEU A 79 -8.63 -1.48 -3.72
N HIS A 80 -9.60 -0.91 -4.43
CA HIS A 80 -9.87 0.54 -4.44
C HIS A 80 -11.07 0.89 -3.57
N ILE A 81 -11.06 2.11 -3.07
CA ILE A 81 -12.22 2.72 -2.43
C ILE A 81 -12.22 4.21 -2.78
N HIS A 82 -13.39 4.82 -2.90
CA HIS A 82 -13.47 6.26 -3.16
C HIS A 82 -13.19 7.02 -1.87
N MET A 83 -12.41 8.10 -1.95
CA MET A 83 -12.04 8.87 -0.76
C MET A 83 -13.22 9.47 0.00
N ASN A 84 -14.36 9.64 -0.68
CA ASN A 84 -15.59 10.15 -0.05
C ASN A 84 -16.46 9.05 0.59
N ASP A 85 -16.05 7.79 0.48
CA ASP A 85 -16.74 6.69 1.13
C ASP A 85 -16.50 6.73 2.64
N SER A 86 -17.35 6.05 3.37
CA SER A 86 -17.28 6.02 4.82
C SER A 86 -16.20 5.07 5.33
N ILE A 87 -15.78 5.29 6.56
CA ILE A 87 -14.85 4.41 7.26
C ILE A 87 -15.50 3.03 7.42
N GLU A 88 -16.81 2.96 7.64
CA GLU A 88 -17.54 1.68 7.77
C GLU A 88 -17.44 0.87 6.48
N MET A 89 -17.53 1.52 5.32
CA MET A 89 -17.36 0.84 4.03
C MET A 89 -15.95 0.30 3.89
N ALA A 90 -14.95 1.07 4.30
CA ALA A 90 -13.56 0.64 4.25
C ALA A 90 -13.34 -0.60 5.11
N LYS A 91 -13.87 -0.60 6.33
CA LYS A 91 -13.78 -1.77 7.23
C LYS A 91 -14.43 -3.00 6.61
N ALA A 92 -15.61 -2.83 6.02
CA ALA A 92 -16.33 -3.92 5.38
C ALA A 92 -15.52 -4.52 4.23
N LEU A 93 -14.96 -3.67 3.36
CA LEU A 93 -14.16 -4.14 2.23
C LEU A 93 -12.89 -4.87 2.68
N MET A 94 -12.21 -4.35 3.69
CA MET A 94 -11.02 -5.00 4.23
C MET A 94 -11.35 -6.36 4.82
N HIS A 95 -12.44 -6.43 5.59
CA HIS A 95 -12.87 -7.68 6.22
C HIS A 95 -13.30 -8.72 5.17
N MET A 96 -14.12 -8.32 4.21
CA MET A 96 -14.61 -9.22 3.15
C MET A 96 -13.49 -9.76 2.27
N ASN A 97 -12.47 -8.96 2.01
CA ASN A 97 -11.37 -9.32 1.12
C ASN A 97 -10.10 -9.76 1.87
N LYS A 98 -10.16 -9.81 3.18
CA LYS A 98 -9.03 -10.20 4.04
C LYS A 98 -7.77 -9.41 3.74
N CYS A 99 -7.93 -8.12 3.50
CA CYS A 99 -6.81 -7.21 3.25
C CYS A 99 -6.77 -6.15 4.33
N ARG A 100 -5.62 -5.52 4.49
CA ARG A 100 -5.38 -4.51 5.53
C ARG A 100 -5.14 -3.13 4.97
N HIS A 101 -5.16 -2.99 3.65
CA HIS A 101 -4.91 -1.73 2.97
C HIS A 101 -5.86 -1.58 1.79
N LEU A 102 -6.29 -0.34 1.55
CA LEU A 102 -7.11 0.02 0.41
C LEU A 102 -6.51 1.24 -0.26
N LEU A 103 -6.60 1.28 -1.58
CA LEU A 103 -6.16 2.42 -2.36
C LEU A 103 -7.33 3.40 -2.46
N ALA A 104 -7.17 4.58 -1.88
CA ALA A 104 -8.20 5.61 -1.94
C ALA A 104 -8.03 6.42 -3.21
N VAL A 105 -9.10 6.55 -3.97
CA VAL A 105 -9.10 7.25 -5.26
C VAL A 105 -10.17 8.33 -5.30
N SER A 106 -9.98 9.33 -6.14
CA SER A 106 -10.98 10.37 -6.42
C SER A 106 -10.79 10.82 -7.86
N GLU A 107 -11.86 10.77 -8.65
CA GLU A 107 -11.85 11.22 -10.05
C GLU A 107 -10.69 10.63 -10.87
N GLY A 108 -10.41 9.33 -10.65
CA GLY A 108 -9.36 8.63 -11.35
C GLY A 108 -7.95 8.88 -10.80
N GLU A 109 -7.81 9.73 -9.79
CA GLU A 109 -6.52 10.02 -9.18
C GLU A 109 -6.33 9.25 -7.88
N ILE A 110 -5.08 8.91 -7.59
CA ILE A 110 -4.69 8.24 -6.35
C ILE A 110 -4.57 9.29 -5.26
N MET A 111 -5.36 9.13 -4.20
CA MET A 111 -5.36 10.07 -3.07
C MET A 111 -4.51 9.58 -1.89
N GLY A 112 -4.26 8.29 -1.81
CA GLY A 112 -3.43 7.72 -0.76
C GLY A 112 -3.77 6.27 -0.47
N LEU A 113 -3.09 5.74 0.53
CA LEU A 113 -3.27 4.37 0.98
C LEU A 113 -3.84 4.39 2.39
N VAL A 114 -4.95 3.68 2.60
CA VAL A 114 -5.62 3.58 3.89
C VAL A 114 -5.30 2.22 4.49
N SER A 115 -4.87 2.19 5.75
CA SER A 115 -4.58 0.94 6.44
C SER A 115 -5.64 0.65 7.51
N MET A 116 -5.70 -0.61 7.92
CA MET A 116 -6.56 -1.04 9.04
C MET A 116 -6.26 -0.23 10.30
N ARG A 117 -5.02 0.24 10.48
CA ARG A 117 -4.63 1.05 11.64
C ARG A 117 -5.24 2.45 11.64
N ASP A 118 -5.65 2.93 10.48
CA ASP A 118 -6.20 4.29 10.33
C ASP A 118 -7.66 4.37 10.78
N ILE A 119 -8.32 3.24 10.92
CA ILE A 119 -9.77 3.21 11.09
C ILE A 119 -10.24 2.40 12.32
#